data_b099b6d46cdc1fc4abd347fd79d1fb7a
#
_entry.id   b099b6d46cdc1fc4abd347fd79d1fb7a
#
_cell.length_a   1.000
_cell.length_b   1.000
_cell.length_c   1.000
_cell.angle_alpha   90.00
_cell.angle_beta   90.00
_cell.angle_gamma   90.00
#
_symmetry.space_group_name_H-M   'P 1'
#
loop_
_entity.id
_entity.type
_entity.pdbx_description
1 polymer ?
#
loop_
_entity_poly.entity_id
_entity_poly.type
_entity_poly.pdbx_seq_one_letter_code
_entity_poly.pdbx_strand_id
1 'polypeptide(L)' 'MVSTEEVRRRIETGVAGARAEVVDTTGAGDHFDVRVTAPAFAGLGLVDQHRLVYEALGDLMQAIHALSMKTTAP' A
#
# COMPACT_ATOMS: atom_id res chain seq x y z
N MET A 1 -2.60 -6.97 -15.39
CA MET A 1 -1.49 -6.07 -15.01
C MET A 1 -2.03 -4.95 -14.14
N VAL A 2 -1.39 -4.69 -13.02
CA VAL A 2 -1.79 -3.65 -12.07
C VAL A 2 -0.88 -2.43 -12.28
N SER A 3 -1.46 -1.23 -12.29
CA SER A 3 -0.67 0.00 -12.42
C SER A 3 -0.28 0.56 -11.05
N THR A 4 0.82 1.33 -11.00
CA THR A 4 1.22 2.03 -9.79
C THR A 4 0.14 3.00 -9.33
N GLU A 5 -0.55 3.63 -10.26
CA GLU A 5 -1.63 4.57 -9.97
C GLU A 5 -2.81 3.87 -9.31
N GLU A 6 -3.15 2.68 -9.73
CA GLU A 6 -4.23 1.91 -9.13
C GLU A 6 -3.89 1.49 -7.70
N VAL A 7 -2.66 1.04 -7.47
CA VAL A 7 -2.19 0.68 -6.13
C VAL A 7 -2.23 1.90 -5.21
N ARG A 8 -1.70 3.03 -5.68
CA ARG A 8 -1.68 4.28 -4.92
C ARG A 8 -3.10 4.72 -4.55
N ARG A 9 -4.00 4.72 -5.51
CA ARG A 9 -5.38 5.16 -5.30
C ARG A 9 -6.11 4.30 -4.29
N ARG A 10 -5.95 2.97 -4.38
CA ARG A 10 -6.59 2.05 -3.42
C ARG A 10 -6.11 2.32 -2.00
N ILE A 11 -4.80 2.51 -1.82
CA ILE A 11 -4.22 2.79 -0.50
C ILE A 11 -4.72 4.14 0.02
N GLU A 12 -4.65 5.18 -0.80
CA GLU A 12 -5.02 6.53 -0.35
C GLU A 12 -6.52 6.66 -0.09
N THR A 13 -7.34 5.88 -0.77
CA THR A 13 -8.79 5.86 -0.52
C THR A 13 -9.13 5.03 0.71
N GLY A 14 -8.44 3.91 0.91
CA GLY A 14 -8.79 2.95 1.95
C GLY A 14 -8.17 3.22 3.31
N VAL A 15 -7.11 4.03 3.38
CA VAL A 15 -6.46 4.39 4.64
C VAL A 15 -6.62 5.90 4.84
N ALA A 16 -7.29 6.28 5.92
CA ALA A 16 -7.63 7.69 6.16
C ALA A 16 -6.38 8.57 6.23
N GLY A 17 -6.34 9.60 5.40
CA GLY A 17 -5.26 10.57 5.34
C GLY A 17 -3.96 10.06 4.74
N ALA A 18 -3.97 8.90 4.11
CA ALA A 18 -2.75 8.27 3.62
C ALA A 18 -2.17 9.00 2.40
N ARG A 19 -0.84 9.01 2.36
CA ARG A 19 -0.04 9.32 1.18
C ARG A 19 0.75 8.09 0.84
N ALA A 20 0.68 7.67 -0.43
CA ALA A 20 1.37 6.47 -0.88
C ALA A 20 2.30 6.79 -2.04
N GLU A 21 3.53 6.27 -1.95
CA GLU A 21 4.48 6.25 -3.05
C GLU A 21 4.61 4.81 -3.50
N VAL A 22 4.43 4.56 -4.79
CA VAL A 22 4.38 3.20 -5.34
C VAL A 22 5.37 3.09 -6.48
N VAL A 23 6.22 2.07 -6.43
CA VAL A 23 7.20 1.77 -7.47
C VAL A 23 6.94 0.35 -7.97
N ASP A 24 6.83 0.20 -9.27
CA ASP A 24 6.78 -1.11 -9.93
C ASP A 24 8.22 -1.57 -10.15
N THR A 25 8.68 -2.55 -9.37
CA THR A 25 10.09 -2.90 -9.32
C THR A 25 10.59 -3.73 -10.50
N THR A 26 9.67 -4.35 -11.26
CA THR A 26 10.04 -5.18 -12.42
C THR A 26 9.55 -4.62 -13.74
N GLY A 27 8.62 -3.68 -13.69
CA GLY A 27 7.95 -3.15 -14.89
C GLY A 27 6.84 -4.04 -15.41
N ALA A 28 6.58 -5.18 -14.77
CA ALA A 28 5.57 -6.14 -15.23
C ALA A 28 4.19 -5.93 -14.58
N GLY A 29 4.07 -5.04 -13.61
CA GLY A 29 2.80 -4.77 -12.95
C GLY A 29 2.38 -5.81 -11.94
N ASP A 30 3.34 -6.52 -11.33
CA ASP A 30 3.07 -7.59 -10.37
C ASP A 30 3.95 -7.56 -9.12
N HIS A 31 5.03 -6.76 -9.12
CA HIS A 31 5.93 -6.60 -7.97
C HIS A 31 6.04 -5.12 -7.63
N PHE A 32 5.65 -4.75 -6.42
CA PHE A 32 5.61 -3.33 -6.03
C PHE A 32 6.32 -3.09 -4.72
N ASP A 33 6.99 -1.94 -4.63
CA ASP A 33 7.40 -1.34 -3.37
C ASP A 33 6.46 -0.18 -3.08
N VAL A 34 5.90 -0.15 -1.87
CA VAL A 34 5.05 0.96 -1.45
C VAL A 34 5.59 1.59 -0.17
N ARG A 35 5.49 2.90 -0.10
CA ARG A 35 5.75 3.67 1.12
C ARG A 35 4.49 4.43 1.46
N VAL A 36 3.96 4.19 2.65
CA VAL A 36 2.68 4.77 3.06
C VAL A 36 2.86 5.54 4.35
N THR A 37 2.48 6.81 4.34
CA THR A 37 2.44 7.66 5.52
C THR A 37 0.98 8.00 5.78
N ALA A 38 0.50 7.76 7.00
CA ALA A 38 -0.89 8.03 7.34
C ALA A 38 -1.06 8.35 8.82
N PRO A 39 -1.88 9.36 9.16
CA PRO A 39 -2.25 9.61 10.56
C PRO A 39 -2.90 8.40 11.22
N ALA A 40 -3.59 7.57 10.44
CA ALA A 40 -4.24 6.36 10.94
C ALA A 40 -3.23 5.35 11.53
N PHE A 41 -1.96 5.47 11.20
CA PHE A 41 -0.92 4.57 11.72
C PHE A 41 -0.43 4.96 13.12
N ALA A 42 -0.75 6.15 13.59
CA ALA A 42 -0.28 6.63 14.89
C ALA A 42 -0.78 5.71 16.01
N GLY A 43 0.14 5.26 16.85
CA GLY A 43 -0.21 4.37 17.98
C GLY A 43 -0.40 2.91 17.60
N LEU A 44 -0.30 2.55 16.31
CA LEU A 44 -0.43 1.16 15.87
C LEU A 44 0.94 0.50 15.77
N GLY A 45 0.99 -0.79 16.12
CA GLY A 45 2.15 -1.61 15.83
C GLY A 45 2.28 -1.88 14.34
N LEU A 46 3.45 -2.38 13.93
CA LEU A 46 3.77 -2.56 12.50
C LEU A 46 2.78 -3.51 11.82
N VAL A 47 2.41 -4.60 12.49
CA VAL A 47 1.48 -5.58 11.91
C VAL A 47 0.13 -4.94 11.61
N ASP A 48 -0.37 -4.11 12.55
CA ASP A 48 -1.66 -3.46 12.35
C ASP A 48 -1.60 -2.40 11.26
N GLN A 49 -0.47 -1.67 11.14
CA GLN A 49 -0.27 -0.73 10.05
C GLN A 49 -0.31 -1.44 8.69
N HIS A 50 0.40 -2.56 8.57
CA HIS A 50 0.43 -3.34 7.34
C HIS A 50 -0.95 -3.93 7.01
N ARG A 51 -1.70 -4.35 8.04
CA ARG A 51 -3.06 -4.87 7.84
C ARG A 51 -3.96 -3.83 7.20
N LEU A 52 -3.86 -2.58 7.61
CA LEU A 52 -4.67 -1.51 7.01
C LEU A 52 -4.38 -1.35 5.52
N VAL A 53 -3.11 -1.48 5.12
CA VAL A 53 -2.73 -1.40 3.71
C VAL A 53 -3.28 -2.60 2.94
N TYR A 54 -3.17 -3.81 3.47
CA TYR A 54 -3.72 -5.00 2.82
C TYR A 54 -5.23 -4.89 2.66
N GLU A 55 -5.92 -4.40 3.67
CA GLU A 55 -7.37 -4.21 3.61
C GLU A 55 -7.75 -3.17 2.54
N ALA A 56 -6.98 -2.11 2.43
CA ALA A 56 -7.21 -1.08 1.42
C ALA A 56 -7.04 -1.64 0.01
N LEU A 57 -6.06 -2.50 -0.19
CA LEU A 57 -5.82 -3.12 -1.50
C LEU A 57 -6.87 -4.18 -1.83
N GLY A 58 -7.38 -4.89 -0.80
CA GLY A 58 -8.46 -5.85 -0.97
C GLY A 58 -8.17 -6.90 -2.03
N ASP A 59 -9.09 -7.08 -2.95
CA ASP A 59 -8.99 -8.09 -4.01
C ASP A 59 -7.87 -7.79 -5.01
N LEU A 60 -7.36 -6.56 -5.04
CA LEU A 60 -6.23 -6.21 -5.90
C LEU A 60 -4.99 -7.03 -5.54
N MET A 61 -4.88 -7.49 -4.28
CA MET A 61 -3.78 -8.34 -3.84
C MET A 61 -3.69 -9.65 -4.63
N GLN A 62 -4.80 -10.13 -5.19
CA GLN A 62 -4.79 -11.35 -5.99
C GLN A 62 -4.03 -11.18 -7.31
N ALA A 63 -3.91 -9.95 -7.79
CA ALA A 63 -3.18 -9.63 -9.01
C ALA A 63 -1.75 -9.17 -8.73
N ILE A 64 -1.36 -9.03 -7.46
CA ILE A 64 -0.01 -8.62 -7.06
C ILE A 64 0.75 -9.86 -6.60
N HIS A 65 1.86 -10.16 -7.27
CA HIS A 65 2.68 -11.32 -6.92
C HIS A 65 3.51 -11.07 -5.67
N ALA A 66 4.11 -9.88 -5.55
CA ALA A 66 4.93 -9.53 -4.40
C ALA A 66 4.73 -8.06 -4.05
N LEU A 67 4.62 -7.79 -2.76
CA LEU A 67 4.45 -6.43 -2.24
C LEU A 67 5.40 -6.23 -1.07
N SER A 68 6.26 -5.23 -1.19
CA SER A 68 7.12 -4.77 -0.13
C SER A 68 6.58 -3.43 0.36
N MET A 69 6.44 -3.24 1.67
CA MET A 69 5.88 -2.00 2.16
C MET A 69 6.63 -1.44 3.35
N LYS A 70 6.61 -0.11 3.45
CA LYS A 70 7.08 0.63 4.59
C LYS A 70 5.99 1.58 5.03
N THR A 71 5.60 1.52 6.29
CA THR A 71 4.51 2.34 6.84
C THR A 71 5.05 3.24 7.93
N THR A 72 4.55 4.47 7.98
CA THR A 72 5.04 5.50 8.92
C THR A 72 3.89 6.40 9.30
N ALA A 73 3.82 6.77 10.58
CA ALA A 73 2.94 7.85 11.04
C ALA A 73 3.66 9.18 10.82
N PRO A 74 2.92 10.25 10.48
CA PRO A 74 3.53 11.56 10.31
C PRO A 74 4.06 12.12 11.63
#